data_68dfa3c9f2fdcb36c506a073f2a96e6b
#
_entry.id   68dfa3c9f2fdcb36c506a073f2a96e6b
#
_cell.length_a   1.000
_cell.length_b   1.000
_cell.length_c   1.000
_cell.angle_alpha   90.00
_cell.angle_beta   90.00
_cell.angle_gamma   90.00
#
_symmetry.space_group_name_H-M   'P 1'
#
loop_
_entity.id
_entity.type
_entity.pdbx_description
1 polymer ?
#
loop_
_entity_poly.entity_id
_entity_poly.type
_entity_poly.pdbx_seq_one_letter_code
_entity_poly.pdbx_strand_id
1 'polypeptide(L)'
;MITLHYIYDPLCGWCYGAAPLLKAARRVLDVQAHGGGMMIGANRQRVTPQLRAYVQQHDTRIAQLTGQPFGQAYNDGLLHDTDAVLDSEPPTAAVLAADAIAGRGLDMLTQLQTAHYVDGRRIAERSVLIEVAAKLGLGASAF
;
A
#
# COMPACT_ATOMS: atom_id res chain seq x y z
N MET A 1 -27.94 1.73 9.11
CA MET A 1 -26.75 0.91 8.78
C MET A 1 -25.50 1.72 9.06
N ILE A 2 -24.49 1.11 9.66
CA ILE A 2 -23.25 1.79 10.01
C ILE A 2 -22.25 1.64 8.87
N THR A 3 -21.65 2.76 8.47
CA THR A 3 -20.56 2.80 7.50
C THR A 3 -19.26 3.13 8.22
N LEU A 4 -18.22 2.33 8.01
CA LEU A 4 -16.88 2.61 8.50
C LEU A 4 -16.11 3.41 7.44
N HIS A 5 -15.70 4.62 7.78
CA HIS A 5 -14.83 5.42 6.93
C HIS A 5 -13.38 5.16 7.32
N TYR A 6 -12.62 4.61 6.39
CA TYR A 6 -11.22 4.25 6.58
C TYR A 6 -10.31 5.19 5.80
N ILE A 7 -9.50 5.95 6.53
CA ILE A 7 -8.49 6.83 5.93
C ILE A 7 -7.18 6.06 5.91
N TYR A 8 -6.61 5.87 4.74
CA TYR A 8 -5.41 5.07 4.54
C TYR A 8 -4.36 5.79 3.70
N ASP A 9 -3.16 5.22 3.67
CA ASP A 9 -2.14 5.52 2.68
C ASP A 9 -1.44 4.20 2.29
N PRO A 10 -1.19 3.97 0.98
CA PRO A 10 -0.54 2.72 0.55
C PRO A 10 0.87 2.53 1.10
N LEU A 11 1.53 3.61 1.50
CA LEU A 11 2.88 3.61 2.05
C LEU A 11 2.91 3.77 3.58
N CYS A 12 1.76 3.69 4.22
CA CYS A 12 1.67 3.72 5.69
C CYS A 12 1.82 2.31 6.25
N GLY A 13 2.89 2.06 7.00
CA GLY A 13 3.15 0.75 7.60
C GLY A 13 2.06 0.32 8.58
N TRP A 14 1.51 1.25 9.36
CA TRP A 14 0.41 0.95 10.27
C TRP A 14 -0.88 0.60 9.55
N CYS A 15 -1.12 1.17 8.36
CA CYS A 15 -2.24 0.76 7.51
C CYS A 15 -2.05 -0.68 7.00
N TYR A 16 -0.83 -1.04 6.62
CA TYR A 16 -0.51 -2.42 6.29
C TYR A 16 -0.73 -3.35 7.50
N GLY A 17 -0.29 -2.94 8.67
CA GLY A 17 -0.51 -3.69 9.91
C GLY A 17 -1.98 -3.90 10.22
N ALA A 18 -2.83 -2.92 9.92
CA ALA A 18 -4.27 -2.98 10.14
C ALA A 18 -5.05 -3.76 9.06
N ALA A 19 -4.42 -4.17 7.98
CA ALA A 19 -5.10 -4.81 6.85
C ALA A 19 -5.97 -6.03 7.24
N PRO A 20 -5.53 -6.95 8.14
CA PRO A 20 -6.38 -8.03 8.59
C PRO A 20 -7.65 -7.57 9.33
N LEU A 21 -7.56 -6.47 10.08
CA LEU A 21 -8.72 -5.88 10.77
C LEU A 21 -9.72 -5.30 9.78
N LEU A 22 -9.24 -4.64 8.73
CA LEU A 22 -10.09 -4.14 7.66
C LEU A 22 -10.80 -5.29 6.94
N LYS A 23 -10.10 -6.37 6.66
CA LYS A 23 -10.69 -7.56 6.04
C LYS A 23 -11.82 -8.12 6.90
N ALA A 24 -11.64 -8.18 8.21
CA ALA A 24 -12.68 -8.63 9.14
C ALA A 24 -13.86 -7.65 9.16
N ALA A 25 -13.60 -6.35 9.23
CA ALA A 25 -14.64 -5.32 9.26
C ALA A 25 -15.52 -5.35 8.00
N ARG A 26 -14.95 -5.61 6.82
CA ARG A 26 -15.68 -5.70 5.55
C ARG A 26 -16.74 -6.80 5.53
N ARG A 27 -16.64 -7.78 6.41
CA ARG A 27 -17.63 -8.86 6.49
C ARG A 27 -18.92 -8.46 7.19
N VAL A 28 -18.85 -7.42 8.02
CA VAL A 28 -19.97 -7.03 8.91
C VAL A 28 -20.41 -5.58 8.73
N LEU A 29 -19.60 -4.77 8.07
CA LEU A 29 -19.87 -3.35 7.84
C LEU A 29 -19.59 -2.97 6.40
N ASP A 30 -20.27 -1.93 5.94
CA ASP A 30 -19.86 -1.23 4.74
C ASP A 30 -18.61 -0.39 5.07
N VAL A 31 -17.54 -0.56 4.28
CA VAL A 31 -16.29 0.16 4.48
C VAL A 31 -16.02 1.05 3.27
N GLN A 32 -15.91 2.36 3.52
CA GLN A 32 -15.53 3.33 2.51
C GLN A 32 -14.10 3.81 2.78
N ALA A 33 -13.23 3.62 1.80
CA ALA A 33 -11.83 3.97 1.90
C ALA A 33 -11.53 5.35 1.31
N HIS A 34 -10.66 6.10 1.98
CA HIS A 34 -10.26 7.46 1.58
C HIS A 34 -8.74 7.57 1.64
N GLY A 35 -8.10 7.95 0.53
CA GLY A 35 -6.66 8.17 0.49
C GLY A 35 -6.26 9.41 1.31
N GLY A 36 -5.30 9.26 2.20
CA GLY A 36 -4.83 10.33 3.08
C GLY A 36 -3.76 11.23 2.49
N GLY A 37 -3.09 10.80 1.42
CA GLY A 37 -2.09 11.62 0.73
C GLY A 37 -0.83 11.89 1.53
N MET A 38 -0.30 10.88 2.23
CA MET A 38 0.83 11.05 3.14
C MET A 38 2.12 11.47 2.44
N MET A 39 2.46 10.82 1.33
CA MET A 39 3.70 11.08 0.58
C MET A 39 3.39 11.55 -0.84
N ILE A 40 2.73 12.68 -0.98
CA ILE A 40 2.40 13.26 -2.30
C ILE A 40 3.14 14.58 -2.51
N GLY A 41 3.36 14.95 -3.77
CA GLY A 41 3.95 16.23 -4.12
C GLY A 41 5.31 16.47 -3.44
N ALA A 42 5.40 17.53 -2.66
CA ALA A 42 6.62 17.89 -1.93
C ALA A 42 6.98 16.89 -0.81
N ASN A 43 6.04 16.05 -0.40
CA ASN A 43 6.26 15.04 0.66
C ASN A 43 6.74 13.69 0.12
N ARG A 44 6.92 13.55 -1.19
CA ARG A 44 7.58 12.38 -1.76
C ARG A 44 8.98 12.25 -1.22
N GLN A 45 9.43 11.03 -0.98
CA GLN A 45 10.74 10.78 -0.41
C GLN A 45 11.51 9.74 -1.24
N ARG A 46 12.76 10.06 -1.52
CA ARG A 46 13.70 9.07 -2.05
C ARG A 46 14.17 8.19 -0.91
N VAL A 47 14.39 6.91 -1.19
CA VAL A 47 14.95 5.98 -0.20
C VAL A 47 16.39 6.41 0.13
N THR A 48 16.64 6.59 1.41
CA THR A 48 17.95 6.95 1.97
C THR A 48 18.25 6.05 3.17
N PRO A 49 19.53 5.97 3.62
CA PRO A 49 19.85 5.25 4.87
C PRO A 49 19.07 5.75 6.08
N GLN A 50 18.80 7.08 6.14
CA GLN A 50 18.03 7.69 7.22
C GLN A 50 16.57 7.26 7.18
N LEU A 51 15.96 7.30 6.00
CA LEU A 51 14.57 6.85 5.82
C LEU A 51 14.45 5.37 6.14
N ARG A 52 15.38 4.55 5.66
CA ARG A 52 15.41 3.11 5.94
C ARG A 52 15.44 2.84 7.45
N ALA A 53 16.34 3.48 8.17
CA ALA A 53 16.45 3.29 9.62
C ALA A 53 15.14 3.68 10.33
N TYR A 54 14.54 4.79 9.93
CA TYR A 54 13.28 5.27 10.49
C TYR A 54 12.14 4.28 10.25
N VAL A 55 11.94 3.85 9.00
CA VAL A 55 10.82 2.95 8.69
C VAL A 55 11.02 1.56 9.28
N GLN A 56 12.24 1.03 9.30
CA GLN A 56 12.53 -0.29 9.87
C GLN A 56 12.28 -0.33 11.37
N GLN A 57 12.51 0.75 12.08
CA GLN A 57 12.17 0.86 13.50
C GLN A 57 10.67 0.72 13.72
N HIS A 58 9.87 1.40 12.90
CA HIS A 58 8.40 1.29 12.97
C HIS A 58 7.92 -0.08 12.50
N ASP A 59 8.46 -0.59 11.41
CA ASP A 59 8.07 -1.88 10.82
C ASP A 59 8.30 -3.04 11.80
N THR A 60 9.39 -3.02 12.55
CA THR A 60 9.66 -4.01 13.59
C THR A 60 8.55 -4.04 14.62
N ARG A 61 8.13 -2.87 15.07
CA ARG A 61 7.03 -2.76 16.05
C ARG A 61 5.69 -3.20 15.45
N ILE A 62 5.41 -2.81 14.22
CA ILE A 62 4.20 -3.22 13.52
C ILE A 62 4.14 -4.74 13.41
N ALA A 63 5.23 -5.38 12.98
CA ALA A 63 5.31 -6.83 12.87
C ALA A 63 5.07 -7.52 14.22
N GLN A 64 5.66 -7.00 15.31
CA GLN A 64 5.47 -7.55 16.65
C GLN A 64 4.02 -7.47 17.11
N LEU A 65 3.35 -6.35 16.84
CA LEU A 65 1.97 -6.13 17.31
C LEU A 65 0.92 -6.79 16.43
N THR A 66 1.16 -6.93 15.14
CA THR A 66 0.14 -7.36 14.18
C THR A 66 0.38 -8.72 13.57
N GLY A 67 1.62 -9.20 13.59
CA GLY A 67 2.02 -10.43 12.91
C GLY A 67 2.14 -10.29 11.39
N GLN A 68 1.94 -9.09 10.82
CA GLN A 68 2.07 -8.89 9.38
C GLN A 68 3.51 -9.10 8.92
N PRO A 69 3.74 -9.86 7.83
CA PRO A 69 5.08 -10.15 7.36
C PRO A 69 5.71 -8.96 6.61
N PHE A 70 7.00 -8.74 6.86
CA PHE A 70 7.84 -7.84 6.08
C PHE A 70 8.88 -8.69 5.37
N GLY A 71 8.87 -8.65 4.03
CA GLY A 71 9.71 -9.54 3.23
C GLY A 71 11.18 -9.12 3.17
N GLN A 72 12.05 -10.08 2.88
CA GLN A 72 13.47 -9.81 2.66
C GLN A 72 13.68 -8.90 1.43
N ALA A 73 12.89 -9.10 0.37
CA ALA A 73 12.95 -8.25 -0.81
C ALA A 73 12.65 -6.78 -0.52
N TYR A 74 11.79 -6.51 0.47
CA TYR A 74 11.53 -5.17 0.97
C TYR A 74 12.69 -4.66 1.84
N ASN A 75 13.05 -5.40 2.88
CA ASN A 75 14.05 -4.96 3.87
C ASN A 75 15.44 -4.82 3.28
N ASP A 76 15.88 -5.79 2.49
CA ASP A 76 17.25 -5.86 1.95
C ASP A 76 17.33 -5.37 0.49
N GLY A 77 16.20 -5.30 -0.21
CA GLY A 77 16.11 -4.84 -1.58
C GLY A 77 15.60 -3.40 -1.69
N LEU A 78 14.29 -3.22 -1.62
CA LEU A 78 13.67 -1.90 -1.86
C LEU A 78 14.21 -0.80 -0.93
N LEU A 79 14.35 -1.08 0.35
CA LEU A 79 14.83 -0.09 1.32
C LEU A 79 16.32 0.23 1.18
N HIS A 80 17.05 -0.50 0.35
CA HIS A 80 18.44 -0.19 -0.02
C HIS A 80 18.57 0.40 -1.42
N ASP A 81 17.46 0.55 -2.14
CA ASP A 81 17.46 1.08 -3.50
C ASP A 81 17.31 2.60 -3.46
N THR A 82 18.44 3.30 -3.53
CA THR A 82 18.48 4.77 -3.44
C THR A 82 17.89 5.47 -4.67
N ASP A 83 17.59 4.75 -5.73
CA ASP A 83 16.87 5.28 -6.90
C ASP A 83 15.35 5.19 -6.74
N ALA A 84 14.87 4.43 -5.76
CA ALA A 84 13.43 4.33 -5.50
C ALA A 84 12.89 5.59 -4.86
N VAL A 85 11.72 6.01 -5.33
CA VAL A 85 10.97 7.15 -4.77
C VAL A 85 9.68 6.64 -4.17
N LEU A 86 9.42 7.00 -2.93
CA LEU A 86 8.17 6.72 -2.24
C LEU A 86 7.19 7.85 -2.56
N ASP A 87 6.19 7.52 -3.36
CA ASP A 87 5.16 8.44 -3.83
C ASP A 87 3.80 7.76 -3.67
N SER A 88 2.95 8.33 -2.83
CA SER A 88 1.64 7.77 -2.53
C SER A 88 0.61 8.00 -3.64
N GLU A 89 0.82 8.98 -4.53
CA GLU A 89 -0.18 9.38 -5.50
C GLU A 89 -0.51 8.27 -6.52
N PRO A 90 0.47 7.68 -7.23
CA PRO A 90 0.16 6.65 -8.22
C PRO A 90 -0.56 5.43 -7.63
N PRO A 91 -0.13 4.83 -6.51
CA PRO A 91 -0.86 3.69 -5.95
C PRO A 91 -2.23 4.08 -5.40
N THR A 92 -2.40 5.29 -4.85
CA THR A 92 -3.73 5.76 -4.42
C THR A 92 -4.66 5.93 -5.62
N ALA A 93 -4.18 6.49 -6.72
CA ALA A 93 -4.95 6.59 -7.95
C ALA A 93 -5.38 5.22 -8.48
N ALA A 94 -4.50 4.22 -8.39
CA ALA A 94 -4.82 2.85 -8.78
C ALA A 94 -5.92 2.22 -7.91
N VAL A 95 -5.90 2.48 -6.60
CA VAL A 95 -6.98 2.05 -5.69
C VAL A 95 -8.30 2.69 -6.09
N LEU A 96 -8.31 4.01 -6.35
CA LEU A 96 -9.51 4.72 -6.76
C LEU A 96 -10.05 4.20 -8.10
N ALA A 97 -9.17 3.91 -9.06
CA ALA A 97 -9.56 3.36 -10.35
C ALA A 97 -10.17 1.96 -10.20
N ALA A 98 -9.55 1.08 -9.41
CA ALA A 98 -10.07 -0.25 -9.15
C ALA A 98 -11.45 -0.20 -8.48
N ASP A 99 -11.66 0.77 -7.60
CA ASP A 99 -12.94 0.94 -6.94
C ASP A 99 -14.01 1.44 -7.92
N ALA A 100 -13.69 2.45 -8.71
CA ALA A 100 -14.62 3.02 -9.69
C ALA A 100 -15.03 2.02 -10.79
N ILE A 101 -14.09 1.18 -11.23
CA ILE A 101 -14.32 0.25 -12.35
C ILE A 101 -15.01 -1.03 -11.88
N ALA A 102 -14.65 -1.57 -10.74
CA ALA A 102 -15.05 -2.91 -10.32
C ALA A 102 -15.44 -3.02 -8.85
N GLY A 103 -15.47 -1.95 -8.09
CA GLY A 103 -15.72 -1.97 -6.65
C GLY A 103 -14.64 -2.72 -5.88
N ARG A 104 -13.40 -2.72 -6.39
CA ARG A 104 -12.29 -3.51 -5.85
C ARG A 104 -11.15 -2.67 -5.28
N GLY A 105 -11.46 -1.48 -4.79
CA GLY A 105 -10.46 -0.58 -4.24
C GLY A 105 -9.69 -1.16 -3.08
N LEU A 106 -10.37 -1.73 -2.09
CA LEU A 106 -9.71 -2.33 -0.91
C LEU A 106 -8.92 -3.59 -1.27
N ASP A 107 -9.37 -4.37 -2.25
CA ASP A 107 -8.61 -5.51 -2.76
C ASP A 107 -7.33 -5.03 -3.45
N MET A 108 -7.40 -3.96 -4.23
CA MET A 108 -6.23 -3.34 -4.86
C MET A 108 -5.24 -2.84 -3.82
N LEU A 109 -5.72 -2.17 -2.77
CA LEU A 109 -4.88 -1.71 -1.66
C LEU A 109 -4.13 -2.89 -1.01
N THR A 110 -4.82 -3.98 -0.71
CA THR A 110 -4.20 -5.17 -0.14
C THR A 110 -3.09 -5.73 -1.02
N GLN A 111 -3.33 -5.83 -2.34
CA GLN A 111 -2.32 -6.30 -3.28
C GLN A 111 -1.13 -5.35 -3.38
N LEU A 112 -1.35 -4.05 -3.35
CA LEU A 112 -0.28 -3.05 -3.38
C LEU A 112 0.56 -3.10 -2.10
N GLN A 113 -0.06 -3.29 -0.96
CA GLN A 113 0.66 -3.45 0.31
C GLN A 113 1.56 -4.69 0.30
N THR A 114 1.07 -5.81 -0.20
CA THR A 114 1.87 -7.02 -0.37
C THR A 114 3.03 -6.79 -1.35
N ALA A 115 2.76 -6.15 -2.48
CA ALA A 115 3.80 -5.84 -3.48
C ALA A 115 4.92 -4.99 -2.89
N HIS A 116 4.59 -4.01 -2.05
CA HIS A 116 5.56 -3.13 -1.41
C HIS A 116 6.26 -3.80 -0.23
N TYR A 117 5.52 -4.23 0.78
CA TYR A 117 6.07 -4.66 2.07
C TYR A 117 6.62 -6.08 2.07
N VAL A 118 6.16 -6.94 1.19
CA VAL A 118 6.64 -8.32 1.08
C VAL A 118 7.56 -8.49 -0.13
N ASP A 119 7.09 -8.08 -1.30
CA ASP A 119 7.77 -8.34 -2.57
C ASP A 119 8.79 -7.26 -2.92
N GLY A 120 8.85 -6.16 -2.19
CA GLY A 120 9.83 -5.09 -2.38
C GLY A 120 9.71 -4.39 -3.73
N ARG A 121 8.50 -4.26 -4.26
CA ARG A 121 8.26 -3.65 -5.57
C ARG A 121 8.01 -2.15 -5.47
N ARG A 122 8.34 -1.43 -6.52
CA ARG A 122 8.13 0.02 -6.62
C ARG A 122 6.70 0.31 -7.07
N ILE A 123 5.77 0.44 -6.12
CA ILE A 123 4.34 0.62 -6.40
C ILE A 123 3.97 2.01 -6.92
N ALA A 124 4.91 2.93 -7.01
CA ALA A 124 4.72 4.20 -7.71
C ALA A 124 4.89 4.06 -9.24
N GLU A 125 5.46 2.96 -9.71
CA GLU A 125 5.69 2.73 -11.13
C GLU A 125 4.44 2.16 -11.81
N ARG A 126 4.07 2.75 -12.95
CA ARG A 126 2.90 2.35 -13.72
C ARG A 126 2.92 0.87 -14.10
N SER A 127 4.07 0.34 -14.51
CA SER A 127 4.20 -1.07 -14.90
C SER A 127 3.85 -2.01 -13.74
N VAL A 128 4.28 -1.68 -12.53
CA VAL A 128 3.96 -2.46 -11.33
C VAL A 128 2.47 -2.39 -11.01
N LEU A 129 1.87 -1.21 -11.11
CA LEU A 129 0.44 -1.03 -10.88
C LEU A 129 -0.40 -1.86 -11.85
N ILE A 130 -0.03 -1.91 -13.12
CA ILE A 130 -0.70 -2.73 -14.13
C ILE A 130 -0.60 -4.21 -13.79
N GLU A 131 0.57 -4.69 -13.40
CA GLU A 131 0.76 -6.09 -13.00
C GLU A 131 -0.05 -6.46 -11.77
N VAL A 132 -0.09 -5.57 -10.77
CA VAL A 132 -0.90 -5.79 -9.56
C VAL A 132 -2.38 -5.82 -9.91
N ALA A 133 -2.85 -4.89 -10.74
CA ALA A 133 -4.23 -4.86 -11.20
C ALA A 133 -4.61 -6.13 -11.96
N ALA A 134 -3.70 -6.67 -12.77
CA ALA A 134 -3.93 -7.90 -13.52
C ALA A 134 -4.22 -9.10 -12.59
N LYS A 135 -3.61 -9.15 -11.41
CA LYS A 135 -3.92 -10.18 -10.40
C LYS A 135 -5.36 -10.13 -9.91
N LEU A 136 -6.01 -9.00 -10.04
CA LEU A 136 -7.43 -8.80 -9.70
C LEU A 136 -8.35 -8.95 -10.92
N GLY A 137 -7.80 -9.32 -12.08
CA GLY A 137 -8.56 -9.43 -13.33
C GLY A 137 -8.86 -8.09 -13.99
N LEU A 138 -8.17 -7.01 -13.60
CA LEU A 138 -8.37 -5.68 -14.18
C LEU A 138 -7.40 -5.44 -15.34
N GLY A 139 -7.90 -4.95 -16.46
CA GLY A 139 -7.10 -4.74 -17.67
C GLY A 139 -6.19 -3.51 -17.58
N ALA A 140 -5.08 -3.53 -18.34
CA ALA A 140 -4.11 -2.44 -18.39
C ALA A 140 -4.72 -1.11 -18.85
N SER A 141 -5.75 -1.15 -19.68
CA SER A 141 -6.44 0.04 -20.19
C SER A 141 -7.18 0.82 -19.09
N ALA A 142 -7.40 0.20 -17.93
CA ALA A 142 -8.05 0.82 -16.79
C ALA A 142 -7.09 1.73 -16.00
N PHE A 143 -5.81 1.59 -16.24
CA PHE A 143 -4.72 2.28 -15.51
C PHE A 143 -3.74 2.94 -16.51
#